data_7c82b0c03a6d287aa56f2446154f2ad7
#
_entry.id   7c82b0c03a6d287aa56f2446154f2ad7
#
_cell.length_a   1.000
_cell.length_b   1.000
_cell.length_c   1.000
_cell.angle_alpha   90.00
_cell.angle_beta   90.00
_cell.angle_gamma   90.00
#
_symmetry.space_group_name_H-M   'P 1'
#
loop_
_entity.id
_entity.type
_entity.pdbx_description
1 polymer ?
#
loop_
_entity_poly.entity_id
_entity_poly.type
_entity_poly.pdbx_seq_one_letter_code
_entity_poly.pdbx_strand_id
1 'polypeptide(L)'
;KPSYSFGWDWGIDVANAGIWREIGIDSWSGVRIASVRPLVDVTADGTGLLNVHVEIERAGKGRVMSPYDSHPVRQAVPVHAEISGFGTNLSVDGVVAEGRNEAVLTIAVPEAKLWWPVGYGDQPLYDVDVTAGDAKEAFWNGHVGFRTVHVDTRADNIGRPFQIYVNDVPVHAHGYNWIPDDAFIS
;
A
#
# COMPACT_ATOMS: atom_id res chain seq x y z
N LYS A 1 -2.78 5.38 20.89
CA LYS A 1 -2.63 6.70 21.49
C LYS A 1 -1.15 7.06 21.56
N PRO A 2 -0.72 8.24 21.06
CA PRO A 2 0.67 8.67 21.13
C PRO A 2 1.14 8.86 22.56
N SER A 3 2.42 8.63 22.84
CA SER A 3 2.98 8.75 24.20
C SER A 3 2.95 10.17 24.74
N TYR A 4 3.07 11.19 23.90
CA TYR A 4 2.96 12.60 24.32
C TYR A 4 1.58 13.00 24.86
N SER A 5 0.54 12.21 24.59
CA SER A 5 -0.78 12.41 25.19
C SER A 5 -0.85 12.06 26.69
N PHE A 6 0.23 11.55 27.27
CA PHE A 6 0.38 11.31 28.70
C PHE A 6 1.24 12.37 29.41
N GLY A 7 1.45 13.51 28.77
CA GLY A 7 2.22 14.64 29.24
C GLY A 7 3.46 14.93 28.40
N TRP A 8 3.67 16.19 28.06
CA TRP A 8 4.85 16.73 27.42
C TRP A 8 5.00 18.21 27.78
N ASP A 9 6.14 18.84 27.48
CA ASP A 9 6.42 20.23 27.84
C ASP A 9 5.49 21.26 27.16
N TRP A 10 4.89 20.89 26.00
CA TRP A 10 3.91 21.72 25.27
C TRP A 10 2.47 21.19 25.38
N GLY A 11 2.22 20.09 26.05
CA GLY A 11 0.92 19.42 26.15
C GLY A 11 0.47 19.17 27.58
N ILE A 12 -0.84 19.17 27.79
CA ILE A 12 -1.43 18.83 29.09
C ILE A 12 -1.26 17.33 29.37
N ASP A 13 -1.14 16.98 30.65
CA ASP A 13 -1.15 15.58 31.09
C ASP A 13 -2.61 15.10 31.24
N VAL A 14 -3.12 14.44 30.21
CA VAL A 14 -4.47 13.88 30.18
C VAL A 14 -4.44 12.42 29.74
N ALA A 15 -4.62 11.53 30.69
CA ALA A 15 -4.69 10.09 30.44
C ALA A 15 -6.08 9.68 29.96
N ASN A 16 -6.52 10.17 28.79
CA ASN A 16 -7.77 9.73 28.19
C ASN A 16 -7.60 8.40 27.44
N ALA A 17 -8.63 7.60 27.43
CA ALA A 17 -8.73 6.37 26.63
C ALA A 17 -10.20 6.15 26.21
N GLY A 18 -10.40 5.59 25.00
CA GLY A 18 -11.72 5.31 24.50
C GLY A 18 -11.72 4.94 23.03
N ILE A 19 -12.86 4.47 22.55
CA ILE A 19 -13.14 4.24 21.15
C ILE A 19 -13.71 5.55 20.60
N TRP A 20 -12.97 6.23 19.73
CA TRP A 20 -13.34 7.55 19.19
C TRP A 20 -13.63 7.54 17.68
N ARG A 21 -13.47 6.39 17.06
CA ARG A 21 -13.86 6.12 15.67
C ARG A 21 -14.87 4.99 15.63
N GLU A 22 -15.50 4.82 14.50
CA GLU A 22 -16.41 3.70 14.28
C GLU A 22 -15.72 2.36 14.57
N ILE A 23 -16.47 1.43 15.15
CA ILE A 23 -16.07 0.06 15.40
C ILE A 23 -17.07 -0.86 14.75
N GLY A 24 -16.60 -1.91 14.11
CA GLY A 24 -17.42 -2.89 13.43
C GLY A 24 -16.88 -4.30 13.60
N ILE A 25 -17.63 -5.26 13.09
CA ILE A 25 -17.22 -6.66 13.00
C ILE A 25 -17.23 -7.04 11.53
N ASP A 26 -16.08 -7.46 11.02
CA ASP A 26 -15.97 -8.10 9.71
C ASP A 26 -16.16 -9.60 9.84
N SER A 27 -17.03 -10.16 8.98
CA SER A 27 -17.19 -11.60 8.86
C SER A 27 -17.07 -12.03 7.40
N TRP A 28 -16.32 -13.08 7.15
CA TRP A 28 -16.16 -13.63 5.80
C TRP A 28 -16.12 -15.15 5.83
N SER A 29 -16.44 -15.75 4.65
CA SER A 29 -16.27 -17.16 4.38
C SER A 29 -15.42 -17.31 3.11
N GLY A 30 -14.65 -18.40 2.99
CA GLY A 30 -13.76 -18.58 1.84
C GLY A 30 -12.45 -17.81 1.96
N VAL A 31 -12.27 -16.78 1.15
CA VAL A 31 -11.03 -15.98 1.06
C VAL A 31 -11.32 -14.52 1.35
N ARG A 32 -10.40 -13.85 2.04
CA ARG A 32 -10.33 -12.38 2.07
C ARG A 32 -8.95 -11.88 1.67
N ILE A 33 -8.88 -10.69 1.12
CA ILE A 33 -7.63 -9.96 0.95
C ILE A 33 -7.27 -9.35 2.31
N ALA A 34 -6.13 -9.77 2.86
CA ALA A 34 -5.61 -9.26 4.13
C ALA A 34 -4.87 -7.94 3.94
N SER A 35 -4.07 -7.85 2.89
CA SER A 35 -3.39 -6.62 2.48
C SER A 35 -3.11 -6.58 0.99
N VAL A 36 -3.07 -5.37 0.43
CA VAL A 36 -2.53 -5.10 -0.90
C VAL A 36 -1.49 -4.00 -0.79
N ARG A 37 -0.32 -4.25 -1.36
CA ARG A 37 0.76 -3.28 -1.43
C ARG A 37 1.16 -3.07 -2.88
N PRO A 38 0.61 -2.05 -3.55
CA PRO A 38 0.98 -1.69 -4.91
C PRO A 38 2.29 -0.89 -4.88
N LEU A 39 3.33 -1.43 -5.50
CA LEU A 39 4.62 -0.77 -5.65
C LEU A 39 4.80 -0.35 -7.11
N VAL A 40 5.20 0.88 -7.31
CA VAL A 40 5.42 1.44 -8.65
C VAL A 40 6.89 1.74 -8.88
N ASP A 41 7.28 1.63 -10.15
CA ASP A 41 8.55 2.10 -10.67
C ASP A 41 8.35 2.59 -12.10
N VAL A 42 9.37 3.24 -12.67
CA VAL A 42 9.34 3.73 -14.06
C VAL A 42 10.67 3.37 -14.71
N THR A 43 10.59 2.67 -15.83
CA THR A 43 11.78 2.31 -16.62
C THR A 43 12.29 3.49 -17.43
N ALA A 44 13.52 3.39 -17.93
CA ALA A 44 14.16 4.46 -18.69
C ALA A 44 13.44 4.85 -19.99
N ASP A 45 12.61 3.97 -20.54
CA ASP A 45 11.77 4.22 -21.71
C ASP A 45 10.40 4.82 -21.38
N GLY A 46 10.13 5.13 -20.09
CA GLY A 46 8.87 5.73 -19.65
C GLY A 46 7.75 4.73 -19.36
N THR A 47 8.04 3.42 -19.39
CA THR A 47 7.07 2.40 -19.01
C THR A 47 6.92 2.37 -17.49
N GLY A 48 5.70 2.58 -16.99
CA GLY A 48 5.36 2.38 -15.59
C GLY A 48 5.28 0.88 -15.26
N LEU A 49 5.94 0.46 -14.19
CA LEU A 49 5.84 -0.90 -13.66
C LEU A 49 5.03 -0.87 -12.38
N LEU A 50 3.94 -1.61 -12.33
CA LEU A 50 3.13 -1.81 -11.13
C LEU A 50 3.30 -3.25 -10.64
N ASN A 51 3.89 -3.42 -9.46
CA ASN A 51 3.98 -4.70 -8.76
C ASN A 51 2.98 -4.73 -7.61
N VAL A 52 1.90 -5.48 -7.78
CA VAL A 52 0.82 -5.63 -6.80
C VAL A 52 1.13 -6.83 -5.91
N HIS A 53 1.57 -6.59 -4.69
CA HIS A 53 1.74 -7.62 -3.67
C HIS A 53 0.40 -7.86 -3.00
N VAL A 54 -0.16 -9.03 -3.15
CA VAL A 54 -1.47 -9.42 -2.59
C VAL A 54 -1.25 -10.45 -1.52
N GLU A 55 -1.72 -10.18 -0.31
CA GLU A 55 -1.76 -11.12 0.79
C GLU A 55 -3.22 -11.51 1.07
N ILE A 56 -3.48 -12.80 1.21
CA ILE A 56 -4.81 -13.34 1.48
C ILE A 56 -4.85 -14.10 2.79
N GLU A 57 -6.03 -14.13 3.39
CA GLU A 57 -6.41 -15.06 4.45
C GLU A 57 -7.52 -15.99 3.97
N ARG A 58 -7.43 -17.26 4.35
CA ARG A 58 -8.47 -18.26 4.09
C ARG A 58 -9.28 -18.51 5.35
N ALA A 59 -10.60 -18.40 5.26
CA ALA A 59 -11.51 -18.81 6.31
C ALA A 59 -11.66 -20.34 6.30
N GLY A 60 -11.96 -20.92 7.44
CA GLY A 60 -12.27 -22.34 7.56
C GLY A 60 -11.35 -23.13 8.47
N LYS A 61 -11.47 -24.44 8.46
CA LYS A 61 -10.92 -25.40 9.42
C LYS A 61 -9.38 -25.39 9.58
N GLY A 62 -8.68 -24.61 8.79
CA GLY A 62 -7.23 -24.49 8.86
C GLY A 62 -6.69 -23.68 10.05
N ARG A 63 -7.53 -23.00 10.82
CA ARG A 63 -7.10 -22.23 12.00
C ARG A 63 -7.18 -22.99 13.31
N VAL A 64 -8.01 -24.03 13.37
CA VAL A 64 -8.03 -24.94 14.51
C VAL A 64 -7.25 -26.17 14.11
N MET A 65 -5.99 -26.22 14.50
CA MET A 65 -5.16 -27.41 14.41
C MET A 65 -5.82 -28.52 15.27
N SER A 66 -6.78 -29.23 14.70
CA SER A 66 -7.13 -30.54 15.25
C SER A 66 -6.00 -31.50 14.90
N PRO A 67 -5.47 -32.26 15.84
CA PRO A 67 -4.47 -33.29 15.55
C PRO A 67 -4.95 -34.33 14.53
N TYR A 68 -6.21 -34.35 14.22
CA TYR A 68 -6.88 -35.27 13.29
C TYR A 68 -7.26 -34.64 11.95
N ASP A 69 -7.15 -33.29 11.78
CA ASP A 69 -7.33 -32.63 10.49
C ASP A 69 -6.00 -32.57 9.75
N SER A 70 -5.70 -33.64 9.03
CA SER A 70 -4.42 -33.84 8.35
C SER A 70 -4.19 -32.93 7.12
N HIS A 71 -5.15 -32.10 6.70
CA HIS A 71 -4.98 -31.21 5.56
C HIS A 71 -5.75 -29.89 5.76
N PRO A 72 -5.07 -28.80 6.14
CA PRO A 72 -5.67 -27.50 5.94
C PRO A 72 -5.93 -27.35 4.44
N VAL A 73 -7.15 -26.91 4.07
CA VAL A 73 -7.48 -26.59 2.68
C VAL A 73 -6.56 -25.42 2.27
N ARG A 74 -5.45 -25.76 1.63
CA ARG A 74 -4.44 -24.83 1.14
C ARG A 74 -4.53 -24.69 -0.37
N GLN A 75 -5.74 -24.80 -0.92
CA GLN A 75 -5.94 -24.70 -2.36
C GLN A 75 -5.36 -23.40 -2.91
N ALA A 76 -4.87 -23.47 -4.14
CA ALA A 76 -4.49 -22.31 -4.89
C ALA A 76 -5.70 -21.37 -5.02
N VAL A 77 -5.45 -20.06 -4.93
CA VAL A 77 -6.50 -19.02 -4.99
C VAL A 77 -6.22 -18.12 -6.18
N PRO A 78 -7.13 -18.02 -7.16
CA PRO A 78 -6.98 -17.09 -8.25
C PRO A 78 -7.01 -15.66 -7.71
N VAL A 79 -6.17 -14.81 -8.28
CA VAL A 79 -6.12 -13.37 -8.02
C VAL A 79 -6.08 -12.63 -9.34
N HIS A 80 -6.72 -11.49 -9.39
CA HIS A 80 -6.77 -10.63 -10.56
C HIS A 80 -6.45 -9.20 -10.13
N ALA A 81 -5.65 -8.50 -10.91
CA ALA A 81 -5.39 -7.08 -10.71
C ALA A 81 -5.66 -6.32 -12.01
N GLU A 82 -6.31 -5.17 -11.88
CA GLU A 82 -6.60 -4.25 -12.97
C GLU A 82 -6.07 -2.86 -12.61
N ILE A 83 -5.53 -2.14 -13.61
CA ILE A 83 -5.19 -0.73 -13.52
C ILE A 83 -5.91 0.05 -14.59
N SER A 84 -6.53 1.16 -14.20
CA SER A 84 -7.25 2.03 -15.13
C SER A 84 -6.97 3.52 -14.87
N GLY A 85 -7.20 4.32 -15.90
CA GLY A 85 -7.03 5.77 -15.87
C GLY A 85 -6.26 6.31 -17.08
N PHE A 86 -6.53 7.53 -17.45
CA PHE A 86 -5.87 8.26 -18.56
C PHE A 86 -5.86 7.53 -19.90
N GLY A 87 -6.90 6.76 -20.18
CA GLY A 87 -7.00 5.92 -21.38
C GLY A 87 -6.34 4.55 -21.25
N THR A 88 -5.73 4.25 -20.11
CA THR A 88 -5.21 2.91 -19.78
C THR A 88 -6.33 2.06 -19.19
N ASN A 89 -6.39 0.80 -19.60
CA ASN A 89 -7.15 -0.26 -18.95
C ASN A 89 -6.40 -1.57 -19.22
N LEU A 90 -5.65 -2.04 -18.22
CA LEU A 90 -4.80 -3.22 -18.31
C LEU A 90 -5.06 -4.12 -17.10
N SER A 91 -4.97 -5.42 -17.31
CA SER A 91 -5.16 -6.38 -16.23
C SER A 91 -4.21 -7.56 -16.33
N VAL A 92 -4.06 -8.27 -15.23
CA VAL A 92 -3.29 -9.49 -15.12
C VAL A 92 -3.96 -10.46 -14.17
N ASP A 93 -3.98 -11.73 -14.57
CA ASP A 93 -4.37 -12.83 -13.72
C ASP A 93 -3.16 -13.49 -13.08
N GLY A 94 -3.34 -13.98 -11.86
CA GLY A 94 -2.33 -14.71 -11.12
C GLY A 94 -2.95 -15.68 -10.13
N VAL A 95 -2.11 -16.32 -9.35
CA VAL A 95 -2.54 -17.33 -8.37
C VAL A 95 -1.69 -17.20 -7.11
N VAL A 96 -2.35 -17.13 -5.96
CA VAL A 96 -1.69 -17.46 -4.70
C VAL A 96 -1.57 -18.98 -4.65
N ALA A 97 -0.35 -19.47 -4.77
CA ALA A 97 -0.08 -20.90 -4.87
C ALA A 97 -0.54 -21.68 -3.62
N GLU A 98 -0.73 -22.97 -3.80
CA GLU A 98 -1.04 -23.89 -2.69
C GLU A 98 -0.03 -23.74 -1.54
N GLY A 99 -0.55 -23.60 -0.32
CA GLY A 99 0.28 -23.44 0.88
C GLY A 99 0.95 -22.07 1.04
N ARG A 100 0.74 -21.15 0.10
CA ARG A 100 1.18 -19.74 0.20
C ARG A 100 0.02 -18.85 0.56
N ASN A 101 0.33 -17.65 1.09
CA ASN A 101 -0.65 -16.62 1.38
C ASN A 101 -0.43 -15.36 0.53
N GLU A 102 0.63 -15.33 -0.27
CA GLU A 102 1.04 -14.16 -1.04
C GLU A 102 1.21 -14.49 -2.51
N ALA A 103 0.90 -13.51 -3.35
CA ALA A 103 1.26 -13.48 -4.76
C ALA A 103 1.72 -12.06 -5.14
N VAL A 104 2.52 -11.97 -6.20
CA VAL A 104 2.90 -10.69 -6.81
C VAL A 104 2.45 -10.71 -8.27
N LEU A 105 1.66 -9.72 -8.64
CA LEU A 105 1.21 -9.51 -10.01
C LEU A 105 1.91 -8.28 -10.58
N THR A 106 2.40 -8.35 -11.81
CA THR A 106 3.09 -7.23 -12.45
C THR A 106 2.33 -6.77 -13.68
N ILE A 107 2.05 -5.46 -13.74
CA ILE A 107 1.45 -4.81 -14.92
C ILE A 107 2.43 -3.75 -15.43
N ALA A 108 2.73 -3.78 -16.72
CA ALA A 108 3.48 -2.76 -17.40
C ALA A 108 2.52 -1.77 -18.09
N VAL A 109 2.65 -0.49 -17.78
CA VAL A 109 1.84 0.60 -18.34
C VAL A 109 2.70 1.42 -19.29
N PRO A 110 2.57 1.23 -20.62
CA PRO A 110 3.33 2.02 -21.58
C PRO A 110 3.01 3.52 -21.45
N GLU A 111 4.02 4.35 -21.59
CA GLU A 111 3.88 5.81 -21.57
C GLU A 111 3.10 6.32 -20.34
N ALA A 112 3.41 5.77 -19.15
CA ALA A 112 2.72 6.12 -17.91
C ALA A 112 2.86 7.62 -17.62
N LYS A 113 1.75 8.27 -17.23
CA LYS A 113 1.79 9.66 -16.76
C LYS A 113 2.47 9.71 -15.40
N LEU A 114 3.54 10.51 -15.32
CA LEU A 114 4.34 10.64 -14.11
C LEU A 114 3.66 11.53 -13.08
N TRP A 115 3.65 11.06 -11.85
CA TRP A 115 3.23 11.83 -10.70
C TRP A 115 4.38 12.71 -10.20
N TRP A 116 4.07 13.95 -9.86
CA TRP A 116 5.04 14.93 -9.36
C TRP A 116 4.62 15.50 -8.01
N PRO A 117 5.57 15.90 -7.15
CA PRO A 117 5.26 16.71 -5.97
C PRO A 117 4.63 18.04 -6.36
N VAL A 118 3.85 18.62 -5.45
CA VAL A 118 3.24 19.93 -5.64
C VAL A 118 4.31 20.98 -6.00
N GLY A 119 4.07 21.73 -7.06
CA GLY A 119 4.98 22.74 -7.59
C GLY A 119 5.99 22.21 -8.62
N TYR A 120 6.03 20.91 -8.89
CA TYR A 120 6.90 20.29 -9.88
C TYR A 120 6.16 19.71 -11.09
N GLY A 121 4.86 19.52 -11.00
CA GLY A 121 4.01 19.02 -12.08
C GLY A 121 2.68 18.50 -11.56
N ASP A 122 1.99 17.73 -12.38
CA ASP A 122 0.68 17.14 -12.08
C ASP A 122 0.79 15.92 -11.14
N GLN A 123 -0.33 15.57 -10.48
CA GLN A 123 -0.46 14.42 -9.60
C GLN A 123 -1.43 13.36 -10.17
N PRO A 124 -1.15 12.78 -11.37
CA PRO A 124 -2.01 11.75 -11.93
C PRO A 124 -2.01 10.51 -11.05
N LEU A 125 -3.19 10.02 -10.71
CA LEU A 125 -3.40 8.79 -9.96
C LEU A 125 -4.21 7.82 -10.82
N TYR A 126 -3.71 6.61 -10.96
CA TYR A 126 -4.39 5.50 -11.60
C TYR A 126 -5.17 4.71 -10.55
N ASP A 127 -6.35 4.24 -10.90
CA ASP A 127 -7.13 3.33 -10.08
C ASP A 127 -6.56 1.91 -10.20
N VAL A 128 -6.49 1.21 -9.08
CA VAL A 128 -6.06 -0.19 -9.01
C VAL A 128 -7.11 -1.00 -8.28
N ASP A 129 -7.64 -2.00 -8.96
CA ASP A 129 -8.59 -2.96 -8.41
C ASP A 129 -7.95 -4.34 -8.30
N VAL A 130 -8.18 -5.01 -7.17
CA VAL A 130 -7.69 -6.37 -6.94
C VAL A 130 -8.84 -7.24 -6.45
N THR A 131 -8.99 -8.40 -7.06
CA THR A 131 -9.95 -9.42 -6.61
C THR A 131 -9.24 -10.74 -6.32
N ALA A 132 -9.78 -11.52 -5.39
CA ALA A 132 -9.30 -12.86 -5.07
C ALA A 132 -10.47 -13.82 -4.84
N GLY A 133 -10.23 -15.11 -5.15
CA GLY A 133 -11.22 -16.19 -5.06
C GLY A 133 -11.89 -16.48 -6.39
N ASP A 134 -12.48 -17.69 -6.52
CA ASP A 134 -13.09 -18.17 -7.76
C ASP A 134 -14.32 -17.32 -8.18
N ALA A 135 -15.08 -16.83 -7.21
CA ALA A 135 -16.22 -15.94 -7.43
C ALA A 135 -15.87 -14.46 -7.27
N LYS A 136 -14.56 -14.11 -7.20
CA LYS A 136 -14.07 -12.77 -6.88
C LYS A 136 -14.69 -12.22 -5.58
N GLU A 137 -14.84 -13.09 -4.60
CA GLU A 137 -15.51 -12.78 -3.33
C GLU A 137 -14.73 -11.77 -2.46
N ALA A 138 -13.43 -11.66 -2.65
CA ALA A 138 -12.61 -10.67 -2.00
C ALA A 138 -12.24 -9.55 -2.96
N PHE A 139 -12.35 -8.30 -2.52
CA PHE A 139 -12.10 -7.11 -3.31
C PHE A 139 -11.30 -6.08 -2.52
N TRP A 140 -10.39 -5.40 -3.21
CA TRP A 140 -9.66 -4.25 -2.72
C TRP A 140 -9.51 -3.23 -3.84
N ASN A 141 -9.55 -1.93 -3.50
CA ASN A 141 -9.21 -0.87 -4.43
C ASN A 141 -8.28 0.17 -3.80
N GLY A 142 -7.55 0.89 -4.64
CA GLY A 142 -6.67 1.96 -4.25
C GLY A 142 -6.13 2.72 -5.45
N HIS A 143 -5.22 3.64 -5.20
CA HIS A 143 -4.64 4.48 -6.24
C HIS A 143 -3.12 4.42 -6.24
N VAL A 144 -2.51 4.57 -7.42
CA VAL A 144 -1.06 4.67 -7.57
C VAL A 144 -0.68 5.84 -8.48
N GLY A 145 0.46 6.47 -8.19
CA GLY A 145 1.07 7.47 -9.07
C GLY A 145 2.47 7.00 -9.47
N PHE A 146 2.73 6.83 -10.75
CA PHE A 146 4.02 6.38 -11.27
C PHE A 146 5.08 7.45 -11.07
N ARG A 147 6.14 7.09 -10.38
CA ARG A 147 7.30 7.94 -10.15
C ARG A 147 8.51 7.12 -9.76
N THR A 148 9.69 7.65 -9.99
CA THR A 148 10.91 7.20 -9.34
C THR A 148 11.23 8.11 -8.16
N VAL A 149 11.79 7.56 -7.10
CA VAL A 149 12.28 8.34 -5.94
C VAL A 149 13.61 7.77 -5.51
N HIS A 150 14.63 8.63 -5.45
CA HIS A 150 15.89 8.25 -4.81
C HIS A 150 16.43 9.39 -3.94
N VAL A 151 17.30 9.04 -2.99
CA VAL A 151 17.98 9.99 -2.11
C VAL A 151 19.47 9.89 -2.35
N ASP A 152 20.10 10.98 -2.73
CA ASP A 152 21.56 11.06 -2.83
C ASP A 152 22.18 11.48 -1.50
N THR A 153 23.02 10.61 -0.95
CA THR A 153 23.78 10.83 0.28
C THR A 153 25.28 10.62 0.06
N ARG A 154 25.74 10.58 -1.21
CA ARG A 154 27.15 10.38 -1.53
C ARG A 154 27.97 11.59 -1.08
N ALA A 155 29.10 11.31 -0.40
CA ALA A 155 29.98 12.37 0.06
C ALA A 155 30.55 13.18 -1.13
N ASP A 156 30.55 14.49 -0.98
CA ASP A 156 31.20 15.44 -1.87
C ASP A 156 32.35 16.22 -1.14
N ASN A 157 32.84 17.28 -1.74
CA ASN A 157 33.90 18.10 -1.16
C ASN A 157 33.46 18.94 0.05
N ILE A 158 32.17 19.04 0.32
CA ILE A 158 31.58 19.86 1.38
C ILE A 158 31.08 18.95 2.53
N GLY A 159 30.56 17.74 2.20
CA GLY A 159 30.04 16.83 3.20
C GLY A 159 29.21 15.70 2.60
N ARG A 160 28.13 15.34 3.29
CA ARG A 160 27.16 14.35 2.82
C ARG A 160 25.80 15.05 2.64
N PRO A 161 25.34 15.25 1.42
CA PRO A 161 24.01 15.80 1.16
C PRO A 161 22.92 14.82 1.59
N PHE A 162 21.72 15.34 1.73
CA PHE A 162 20.47 14.58 1.77
C PHE A 162 19.55 15.17 0.71
N GLN A 163 19.82 14.82 -0.56
CA GLN A 163 19.10 15.36 -1.69
C GLN A 163 18.07 14.34 -2.21
N ILE A 164 16.80 14.72 -2.15
CA ILE A 164 15.71 13.92 -2.69
C ILE A 164 15.55 14.24 -4.18
N TYR A 165 15.39 13.19 -4.98
CA TYR A 165 15.04 13.26 -6.40
C TYR A 165 13.73 12.55 -6.63
N VAL A 166 12.87 13.18 -7.42
CA VAL A 166 11.64 12.56 -7.95
C VAL A 166 11.71 12.66 -9.46
N ASN A 167 11.58 11.53 -10.15
CA ASN A 167 11.73 11.44 -11.61
C ASN A 167 13.04 12.10 -12.10
N ASP A 168 14.14 11.84 -11.37
CA ASP A 168 15.48 12.36 -11.60
C ASP A 168 15.63 13.90 -11.48
N VAL A 169 14.60 14.58 -11.01
CA VAL A 169 14.66 16.03 -10.73
C VAL A 169 14.87 16.25 -9.23
N PRO A 170 15.85 17.08 -8.83
CA PRO A 170 16.06 17.38 -7.42
C PRO A 170 14.88 18.17 -6.86
N VAL A 171 14.35 17.71 -5.73
CA VAL A 171 13.21 18.31 -5.05
C VAL A 171 13.66 18.98 -3.77
N HIS A 172 13.28 20.23 -3.56
CA HIS A 172 13.43 20.90 -2.29
C HIS A 172 12.22 20.56 -1.40
N ALA A 173 12.44 19.73 -0.38
CA ALA A 173 11.39 19.32 0.56
C ALA A 173 11.17 20.43 1.60
N HIS A 174 10.07 21.17 1.47
CA HIS A 174 9.59 22.07 2.50
C HIS A 174 8.79 21.29 3.55
N GLY A 175 9.04 21.57 4.80
CA GLY A 175 8.32 20.91 5.89
C GLY A 175 8.41 21.68 7.20
N TYR A 176 7.59 21.26 8.13
CA TYR A 176 7.58 21.75 9.51
C TYR A 176 7.10 20.66 10.45
N ASN A 177 7.40 20.80 11.73
CA ASN A 177 6.87 19.91 12.74
C ASN A 177 5.45 20.36 13.13
N TRP A 178 4.49 19.45 13.04
CA TRP A 178 3.13 19.66 13.51
C TRP A 178 2.97 19.10 14.91
N ILE A 179 2.48 19.92 15.82
CA ILE A 179 2.06 19.53 17.16
C ILE A 179 0.52 19.55 17.18
N PRO A 180 -0.16 18.50 17.64
CA PRO A 180 -1.61 18.49 17.70
C PRO A 180 -2.17 19.66 18.49
N ASP A 181 -3.23 20.30 17.96
CA ASP A 181 -3.85 21.49 18.55
C ASP A 181 -4.58 21.16 19.87
N ASP A 182 -5.02 19.91 20.04
CA ASP A 182 -5.78 19.48 21.20
C ASP A 182 -5.37 18.07 21.68
N ALA A 183 -5.45 17.84 22.97
CA ALA A 183 -5.30 16.52 23.58
C ALA A 183 -6.58 15.66 23.48
N PHE A 184 -7.72 16.28 23.20
CA PHE A 184 -8.99 15.61 22.96
C PHE A 184 -9.24 15.52 21.45
N ILE A 185 -9.56 14.31 21.02
CA ILE A 185 -9.89 14.02 19.64
C ILE A 185 -11.41 14.09 19.53
N SER A 186 -11.91 15.13 18.90
CA SER A 186 -13.34 15.36 18.64
C SER A 186 -13.69 15.14 17.19
#